data_7f15a12874d387c9957c40948d64eb91
#
_entry.id   7f15a12874d387c9957c40948d64eb91
#
_cell.length_a   1.000
_cell.length_b   1.000
_cell.length_c   1.000
_cell.angle_alpha   90.00
_cell.angle_beta   90.00
_cell.angle_gamma   90.00
#
_symmetry.space_group_name_H-M   'P 1'
#
loop_
_entity.id
_entity.type
_entity.pdbx_description
1 polymer ?
#
loop_
_entity_poly.entity_id
_entity_poly.type
_entity_poly.pdbx_seq_one_letter_code
_entity_poly.pdbx_strand_id
1 'polypeptide(L)'
;MEGFLHAVSSVTIILLLTATGYFCAARGWMGPQAKAFIGKFTLSVAIPCMSVYGLTNNLTRDLLVQSGSFLLVPLLGTVAITILSLLVGRLLKLPRKKLGVFMMMCSVSNAIFVGLAMCTELFGDTCTPYVMLYYLINTSFVQLLFLSLVRWSGESRGFDLKMLQKFLTTPAVIAVFVGLALVWFEVRLPSLVMSYCRYMNNLVTPLALLLTGYIIHDIGLKNVRLDRDLGIAMIFRFLLAPMLSVALCRAFGVTGLAHDVLIVETAMPVVTQTVVAAAEYGADEQLAAQGAAISTLACFVVTPVLMLLL
;
A
#
# COMPACT_ATOMS: atom_id res chain seq x y z
N MET A 1 17.42 -6.62 -20.67
CA MET A 1 18.43 -5.74 -20.05
C MET A 1 17.91 -4.31 -19.90
N GLU A 2 17.22 -3.76 -20.90
CA GLU A 2 16.61 -2.42 -20.84
C GLU A 2 15.57 -2.28 -19.74
N GLY A 3 14.67 -3.25 -19.56
CA GLY A 3 13.66 -3.23 -18.50
C GLY A 3 14.26 -3.22 -17.09
N PHE A 4 15.34 -3.94 -16.86
CA PHE A 4 16.06 -3.91 -15.58
C PHE A 4 16.73 -2.56 -15.32
N LEU A 5 17.39 -1.98 -16.33
CA LEU A 5 17.99 -0.63 -16.19
C LEU A 5 16.94 0.42 -15.93
N HIS A 6 15.78 0.32 -16.58
CA HIS A 6 14.62 1.19 -16.30
C HIS A 6 14.13 1.04 -14.85
N ALA A 7 13.95 -0.20 -14.38
CA ALA A 7 13.55 -0.48 -13.01
C ALA A 7 14.56 0.07 -11.98
N VAL A 8 15.87 -0.11 -12.23
CA VAL A 8 16.93 0.46 -11.37
C VAL A 8 16.87 1.99 -11.35
N SER A 9 16.67 2.62 -12.51
CA SER A 9 16.53 4.09 -12.60
C SER A 9 15.31 4.57 -11.82
N SER A 10 14.15 3.95 -12.02
CA SER A 10 12.90 4.27 -11.32
C SER A 10 13.05 4.13 -9.80
N VAL A 11 13.62 3.01 -9.34
CA VAL A 11 13.86 2.80 -7.91
C VAL A 11 14.87 3.82 -7.35
N THR A 12 15.85 4.23 -8.14
CA THR A 12 16.81 5.28 -7.74
C THR A 12 16.11 6.62 -7.51
N ILE A 13 15.18 7.01 -8.40
CA ILE A 13 14.37 8.23 -8.22
C ILE A 13 13.55 8.16 -6.93
N ILE A 14 12.89 7.03 -6.68
CA ILE A 14 12.11 6.80 -5.47
C ILE A 14 12.99 6.88 -4.22
N LEU A 15 14.18 6.29 -4.27
CA LEU A 15 15.17 6.38 -3.19
C LEU A 15 15.62 7.82 -2.93
N LEU A 16 15.92 8.60 -3.97
CA LEU A 16 16.31 10.00 -3.84
C LEU A 16 15.21 10.85 -3.21
N LEU A 17 13.95 10.69 -3.63
CA LEU A 17 12.82 11.38 -3.04
C LEU A 17 12.60 10.98 -1.57
N THR A 18 12.72 9.68 -1.25
CA THR A 18 12.64 9.17 0.12
C THR A 18 13.80 9.69 0.98
N ALA A 19 15.02 9.69 0.44
CA ALA A 19 16.20 10.23 1.11
C ALA A 19 16.06 11.74 1.37
N THR A 20 15.45 12.49 0.46
CA THR A 20 15.14 13.91 0.66
C THR A 20 14.21 14.09 1.87
N GLY A 21 13.15 13.31 1.98
CA GLY A 21 12.26 13.34 3.15
C GLY A 21 12.98 13.00 4.46
N TYR A 22 13.83 11.97 4.44
CA TYR A 22 14.68 11.60 5.56
C TYR A 22 15.63 12.75 5.98
N PHE A 23 16.28 13.37 5.00
CA PHE A 23 17.18 14.50 5.23
C PHE A 23 16.45 15.71 5.83
N CYS A 24 15.28 16.07 5.29
CA CYS A 24 14.46 17.16 5.83
C CYS A 24 14.05 16.90 7.28
N ALA A 25 13.71 15.66 7.62
CA ALA A 25 13.41 15.25 8.99
C ALA A 25 14.66 15.35 9.89
N ALA A 26 15.81 14.84 9.44
CA ALA A 26 17.08 14.86 10.18
C ALA A 26 17.60 16.28 10.43
N ARG A 27 17.28 17.23 9.53
CA ARG A 27 17.62 18.65 9.70
C ARG A 27 16.58 19.44 10.49
N GLY A 28 15.49 18.79 10.94
CA GLY A 28 14.39 19.47 11.64
C GLY A 28 13.54 20.39 10.76
N TRP A 29 13.71 20.36 9.41
CA TRP A 29 12.89 21.13 8.49
C TRP A 29 11.47 20.57 8.39
N MET A 30 11.31 19.27 8.59
CA MET A 30 10.05 18.56 8.57
C MET A 30 9.79 17.97 9.97
N GLY A 31 8.87 18.57 10.71
CA GLY A 31 8.46 18.12 12.04
C GLY A 31 7.13 17.38 12.03
N PRO A 32 6.60 16.99 13.23
CA PRO A 32 5.33 16.25 13.35
C PRO A 32 4.12 16.96 12.71
N GLN A 33 4.10 18.29 12.74
CA GLN A 33 3.02 19.09 12.12
C GLN A 33 3.06 18.98 10.59
N ALA A 34 4.26 19.06 9.99
CA ALA A 34 4.44 18.88 8.54
C ALA A 34 4.07 17.46 8.11
N LYS A 35 4.49 16.43 8.88
CA LYS A 35 4.06 15.02 8.70
C LYS A 35 2.54 14.91 8.65
N ALA A 36 1.87 15.46 9.66
CA ALA A 36 0.41 15.40 9.78
C ALA A 36 -0.30 16.12 8.62
N PHE A 37 0.19 17.31 8.24
CA PHE A 37 -0.34 18.08 7.11
C PHE A 37 -0.16 17.32 5.78
N ILE A 38 1.05 16.89 5.46
CA ILE A 38 1.35 16.17 4.20
C ILE A 38 0.51 14.90 4.11
N GLY A 39 0.46 14.09 5.19
CA GLY A 39 -0.34 12.87 5.21
C GLY A 39 -1.83 13.16 5.00
N LYS A 40 -2.40 14.13 5.71
CA LYS A 40 -3.80 14.51 5.59
C LYS A 40 -4.12 15.10 4.21
N PHE A 41 -3.28 16.00 3.70
CA PHE A 41 -3.46 16.61 2.37
C PHE A 41 -3.41 15.54 1.27
N THR A 42 -2.40 14.65 1.32
CA THR A 42 -2.26 13.57 0.34
C THR A 42 -3.49 12.67 0.33
N LEU A 43 -3.94 12.20 1.50
CA LEU A 43 -5.08 11.26 1.60
C LEU A 43 -6.44 11.92 1.33
N SER A 44 -6.60 13.21 1.65
CA SER A 44 -7.92 13.88 1.58
C SER A 44 -8.12 14.73 0.34
N VAL A 45 -7.05 15.10 -0.37
CA VAL A 45 -7.11 15.98 -1.55
C VAL A 45 -6.41 15.36 -2.75
N ALA A 46 -5.11 15.05 -2.64
CA ALA A 46 -4.32 14.64 -3.79
C ALA A 46 -4.72 13.25 -4.32
N ILE A 47 -4.88 12.25 -3.47
CA ILE A 47 -5.32 10.90 -3.86
C ILE A 47 -6.75 10.88 -4.40
N PRO A 48 -7.76 11.55 -3.81
CA PRO A 48 -9.06 11.70 -4.43
C PRO A 48 -9.01 12.26 -5.85
N CYS A 49 -8.28 13.34 -6.07
CA CYS A 49 -8.12 13.93 -7.40
C CYS A 49 -7.43 12.96 -8.37
N MET A 50 -6.38 12.28 -7.91
CA MET A 50 -5.67 11.26 -8.68
C MET A 50 -6.58 10.07 -9.03
N SER A 51 -7.39 9.59 -8.09
CA SER A 51 -8.34 8.48 -8.34
C SER A 51 -9.32 8.86 -9.45
N VAL A 52 -9.91 10.05 -9.38
CA VAL A 52 -10.82 10.54 -10.42
C VAL A 52 -10.08 10.70 -11.76
N TYR A 53 -8.93 11.38 -11.78
CA TYR A 53 -8.13 11.60 -12.98
C TYR A 53 -7.65 10.29 -13.61
N GLY A 54 -7.04 9.41 -12.82
CA GLY A 54 -6.45 8.16 -13.29
C GLY A 54 -7.50 7.17 -13.79
N LEU A 55 -8.62 7.01 -13.07
CA LEU A 55 -9.70 6.14 -13.49
C LEU A 55 -10.37 6.65 -14.77
N THR A 56 -10.75 7.92 -14.84
CA THR A 56 -11.47 8.44 -16.01
C THR A 56 -10.62 8.56 -17.27
N ASN A 57 -9.28 8.69 -17.15
CA ASN A 57 -8.39 8.73 -18.31
C ASN A 57 -7.92 7.35 -18.80
N ASN A 58 -7.75 6.40 -17.90
CA ASN A 58 -7.05 5.15 -18.22
C ASN A 58 -7.94 3.91 -18.12
N LEU A 59 -9.20 4.05 -17.65
CA LEU A 59 -10.14 2.95 -17.54
C LEU A 59 -11.38 3.21 -18.42
N THR A 60 -11.74 2.24 -19.24
CA THR A 60 -12.99 2.24 -20.00
C THR A 60 -14.02 1.32 -19.34
N ARG A 61 -15.30 1.51 -19.68
CA ARG A 61 -16.37 0.64 -19.19
C ARG A 61 -16.14 -0.84 -19.56
N ASP A 62 -15.66 -1.10 -20.78
CA ASP A 62 -15.39 -2.47 -21.24
C ASP A 62 -14.26 -3.12 -20.45
N LEU A 63 -13.18 -2.36 -20.19
CA LEU A 63 -12.09 -2.82 -19.32
C LEU A 63 -12.57 -3.07 -17.89
N LEU A 64 -13.46 -2.22 -17.37
CA LEU A 64 -14.01 -2.38 -16.03
C LEU A 64 -14.84 -3.68 -15.91
N VAL A 65 -15.65 -4.00 -16.91
CA VAL A 65 -16.43 -5.26 -16.95
C VAL A 65 -15.50 -6.47 -17.06
N GLN A 66 -14.47 -6.40 -17.89
CA GLN A 66 -13.47 -7.46 -18.04
C GLN A 66 -12.57 -7.62 -16.81
N SER A 67 -12.39 -6.57 -16.01
CA SER A 67 -11.54 -6.57 -14.81
C SER A 67 -12.17 -7.27 -13.60
N GLY A 68 -13.32 -7.92 -13.73
CA GLY A 68 -13.94 -8.64 -12.61
C GLY A 68 -13.02 -9.72 -12.02
N SER A 69 -12.30 -10.47 -12.87
CA SER A 69 -11.29 -11.45 -12.45
C SER A 69 -10.08 -10.80 -11.74
N PHE A 70 -9.72 -9.57 -12.12
CA PHE A 70 -8.65 -8.82 -11.48
C PHE A 70 -8.89 -8.63 -9.97
N LEU A 71 -10.11 -8.26 -9.55
CA LEU A 71 -10.43 -8.03 -8.14
C LEU A 71 -10.41 -9.30 -7.30
N LEU A 72 -10.65 -10.47 -7.92
CA LEU A 72 -10.58 -11.75 -7.22
C LEU A 72 -9.16 -12.09 -6.76
N VAL A 73 -8.14 -11.68 -7.50
CA VAL A 73 -6.74 -11.97 -7.15
C VAL A 73 -6.33 -11.33 -5.82
N PRO A 74 -6.42 -9.99 -5.63
CA PRO A 74 -6.06 -9.40 -4.34
C PRO A 74 -7.02 -9.80 -3.21
N LEU A 75 -8.30 -10.05 -3.50
CA LEU A 75 -9.27 -10.52 -2.51
C LEU A 75 -8.87 -11.89 -1.95
N LEU A 76 -8.75 -12.89 -2.83
CA LEU A 76 -8.41 -14.26 -2.44
C LEU A 76 -6.99 -14.37 -1.92
N GLY A 77 -6.05 -13.62 -2.52
CA GLY A 77 -4.66 -13.55 -2.08
C GLY A 77 -4.55 -13.04 -0.64
N THR A 78 -5.21 -11.92 -0.33
CA THR A 78 -5.21 -11.37 1.03
C THR A 78 -5.87 -12.31 2.03
N VAL A 79 -6.99 -12.95 1.69
CA VAL A 79 -7.64 -13.96 2.55
C VAL A 79 -6.69 -15.14 2.81
N ALA A 80 -6.08 -15.70 1.77
CA ALA A 80 -5.19 -16.85 1.89
C ALA A 80 -3.95 -16.52 2.73
N ILE A 81 -3.28 -15.39 2.49
CA ILE A 81 -2.14 -14.93 3.30
C ILE A 81 -2.57 -14.66 4.75
N THR A 82 -3.76 -14.11 4.98
CA THR A 82 -4.29 -13.88 6.33
C THR A 82 -4.47 -15.21 7.09
N ILE A 83 -5.06 -16.21 6.46
CA ILE A 83 -5.24 -17.54 7.05
C ILE A 83 -3.86 -18.17 7.32
N LEU A 84 -2.95 -18.12 6.36
CA LEU A 84 -1.63 -18.70 6.48
C LEU A 84 -0.81 -17.99 7.58
N SER A 85 -0.87 -16.66 7.66
CA SER A 85 -0.19 -15.89 8.72
C SER A 85 -0.75 -16.18 10.11
N LEU A 86 -2.08 -16.39 10.23
CA LEU A 86 -2.69 -16.84 11.49
C LEU A 86 -2.19 -18.22 11.91
N LEU A 87 -2.16 -19.19 10.98
CA LEU A 87 -1.67 -20.54 11.24
C LEU A 87 -0.20 -20.52 11.67
N VAL A 88 0.65 -19.83 10.94
CA VAL A 88 2.07 -19.68 11.26
C VAL A 88 2.26 -18.95 12.59
N GLY A 89 1.54 -17.85 12.83
CA GLY A 89 1.60 -17.12 14.09
C GLY A 89 1.23 -17.98 15.31
N ARG A 90 0.23 -18.87 15.16
CA ARG A 90 -0.13 -19.86 16.19
C ARG A 90 0.92 -20.94 16.37
N LEU A 91 1.49 -21.47 15.30
CA LEU A 91 2.58 -22.46 15.35
C LEU A 91 3.84 -21.90 16.03
N LEU A 92 4.15 -20.64 15.78
CA LEU A 92 5.24 -19.90 16.42
C LEU A 92 4.94 -19.53 17.88
N LYS A 93 3.70 -19.79 18.34
CA LYS A 93 3.21 -19.42 19.67
C LYS A 93 3.39 -17.92 19.97
N LEU A 94 3.10 -17.06 18.95
CA LEU A 94 3.23 -15.62 19.13
C LEU A 94 2.32 -15.14 20.26
N PRO A 95 2.83 -14.26 21.14
CA PRO A 95 2.00 -13.61 22.16
C PRO A 95 0.84 -12.87 21.49
N ARG A 96 -0.31 -12.78 22.15
CA ARG A 96 -1.49 -12.10 21.64
C ARG A 96 -1.17 -10.70 21.12
N LYS A 97 -0.37 -9.90 21.86
CA LYS A 97 0.02 -8.54 21.47
C LYS A 97 0.74 -8.45 20.13
N LYS A 98 1.46 -9.50 19.74
CA LYS A 98 2.18 -9.60 18.46
C LYS A 98 1.31 -10.13 17.33
N LEU A 99 0.34 -11.00 17.59
CA LEU A 99 -0.33 -11.79 16.56
C LEU A 99 -1.08 -10.93 15.55
N GLY A 100 -1.90 -9.96 15.97
CA GLY A 100 -2.62 -9.09 15.04
C GLY A 100 -1.70 -8.19 14.22
N VAL A 101 -0.63 -7.68 14.83
CA VAL A 101 0.40 -6.89 14.14
C VAL A 101 1.11 -7.76 13.09
N PHE A 102 1.55 -8.95 13.45
CA PHE A 102 2.20 -9.90 12.55
C PHE A 102 1.30 -10.25 11.35
N MET A 103 0.03 -10.58 11.60
CA MET A 103 -0.94 -10.87 10.53
C MET A 103 -1.12 -9.68 9.58
N MET A 104 -1.25 -8.47 10.11
CA MET A 104 -1.38 -7.25 9.31
C MET A 104 -0.13 -7.00 8.46
N MET A 105 1.07 -7.17 9.04
CA MET A 105 2.33 -7.05 8.31
C MET A 105 2.47 -8.04 7.17
N CYS A 106 2.03 -9.28 7.36
CA CYS A 106 2.08 -10.31 6.32
C CYS A 106 1.11 -10.05 5.17
N SER A 107 -0.08 -9.52 5.46
CA SER A 107 -1.23 -9.62 4.54
C SER A 107 -1.51 -8.37 3.72
N VAL A 108 -1.28 -7.17 4.27
CA VAL A 108 -1.62 -5.91 3.58
C VAL A 108 -0.41 -5.03 3.36
N SER A 109 -0.40 -4.32 2.23
CA SER A 109 0.74 -3.54 1.73
C SER A 109 0.50 -2.04 1.82
N ASN A 110 1.57 -1.27 1.72
CA ASN A 110 1.55 0.18 1.58
C ASN A 110 1.29 0.58 0.12
N ALA A 111 0.10 0.23 -0.37
CA ALA A 111 -0.30 0.38 -1.77
C ALA A 111 -0.26 1.81 -2.29
N ILE A 112 -0.55 2.82 -1.44
CA ILE A 112 -0.65 4.20 -1.89
C ILE A 112 0.66 4.97 -1.74
N PHE A 113 1.28 4.94 -0.55
CA PHE A 113 2.46 5.80 -0.33
C PHE A 113 3.74 5.27 -0.99
N VAL A 114 3.84 3.97 -1.18
CA VAL A 114 5.00 3.35 -1.83
C VAL A 114 4.59 2.62 -3.10
N GLY A 115 3.52 1.81 -3.06
CA GLY A 115 3.09 0.99 -4.18
C GLY A 115 2.72 1.81 -5.41
N LEU A 116 1.86 2.81 -5.25
CA LEU A 116 1.50 3.70 -6.36
C LEU A 116 2.71 4.42 -6.93
N ALA A 117 3.57 5.01 -6.07
CA ALA A 117 4.78 5.68 -6.53
C ALA A 117 5.69 4.73 -7.31
N MET A 118 5.84 3.49 -6.83
CA MET A 118 6.62 2.45 -7.48
C MET A 118 5.99 2.06 -8.84
N CYS A 119 4.69 1.80 -8.86
CA CYS A 119 3.99 1.41 -10.09
C CYS A 119 3.99 2.53 -11.14
N THR A 120 3.79 3.80 -10.74
CA THR A 120 3.82 4.92 -11.70
C THR A 120 5.20 5.17 -12.29
N GLU A 121 6.26 5.00 -11.52
CA GLU A 121 7.63 5.11 -12.02
C GLU A 121 8.04 3.91 -12.91
N LEU A 122 7.50 2.71 -12.65
CA LEU A 122 7.81 1.51 -13.45
C LEU A 122 6.97 1.41 -14.73
N PHE A 123 5.69 1.77 -14.66
CA PHE A 123 4.70 1.47 -15.71
C PHE A 123 4.00 2.73 -16.25
N GLY A 124 4.31 3.91 -15.73
CA GLY A 124 3.62 5.16 -16.08
C GLY A 124 2.19 5.25 -15.54
N ASP A 125 1.48 6.33 -15.89
CA ASP A 125 0.12 6.63 -15.37
C ASP A 125 -0.94 5.60 -15.78
N THR A 126 -0.67 4.77 -16.79
CA THR A 126 -1.59 3.72 -17.25
C THR A 126 -1.83 2.62 -16.21
N CYS A 127 -0.94 2.47 -15.23
CA CYS A 127 -1.11 1.53 -14.12
C CYS A 127 -2.15 1.99 -13.08
N THR A 128 -2.47 3.30 -13.03
CA THR A 128 -3.29 3.92 -11.98
C THR A 128 -4.63 3.22 -11.73
N PRO A 129 -5.42 2.82 -12.73
CA PRO A 129 -6.68 2.10 -12.48
C PRO A 129 -6.48 0.81 -11.71
N TYR A 130 -5.47 0.03 -12.06
CA TYR A 130 -5.19 -1.26 -11.41
C TYR A 130 -4.70 -1.05 -9.96
N VAL A 131 -3.85 -0.05 -9.73
CA VAL A 131 -3.42 0.34 -8.38
C VAL A 131 -4.61 0.78 -7.53
N MET A 132 -5.55 1.57 -8.09
CA MET A 132 -6.74 2.02 -7.37
C MET A 132 -7.69 0.87 -7.02
N LEU A 133 -7.88 -0.07 -7.93
CA LEU A 133 -8.69 -1.27 -7.67
C LEU A 133 -8.04 -2.17 -6.60
N TYR A 134 -6.72 -2.37 -6.69
CA TYR A 134 -5.97 -3.07 -5.64
C TYR A 134 -6.10 -2.35 -4.29
N TYR A 135 -5.89 -1.03 -4.27
CA TYR A 135 -6.02 -0.21 -3.08
C TYR A 135 -7.39 -0.35 -2.42
N LEU A 136 -8.47 -0.40 -3.20
CA LEU A 136 -9.82 -0.55 -2.66
C LEU A 136 -9.95 -1.85 -1.85
N ILE A 137 -9.46 -2.96 -2.38
CA ILE A 137 -9.46 -4.26 -1.68
C ILE A 137 -8.53 -4.20 -0.47
N ASN A 138 -7.27 -3.76 -0.64
CA ASN A 138 -6.27 -3.69 0.41
C ASN A 138 -6.74 -2.81 1.59
N THR A 139 -7.30 -1.61 1.33
CA THR A 139 -7.78 -0.71 2.38
C THR A 139 -9.04 -1.23 3.06
N SER A 140 -9.90 -1.98 2.34
CA SER A 140 -11.05 -2.66 2.96
C SER A 140 -10.58 -3.65 4.02
N PHE A 141 -9.61 -4.48 3.71
CA PHE A 141 -9.02 -5.41 4.69
C PHE A 141 -8.34 -4.66 5.85
N VAL A 142 -7.58 -3.61 5.57
CA VAL A 142 -6.95 -2.78 6.61
C VAL A 142 -8.01 -2.26 7.58
N GLN A 143 -9.04 -1.57 7.08
CA GLN A 143 -10.01 -0.86 7.91
C GLN A 143 -11.00 -1.80 8.61
N LEU A 144 -11.48 -2.84 7.94
CA LEU A 144 -12.55 -3.70 8.45
C LEU A 144 -12.02 -4.90 9.24
N LEU A 145 -10.89 -5.48 8.83
CA LEU A 145 -10.34 -6.68 9.45
C LEU A 145 -9.14 -6.39 10.34
N PHE A 146 -8.06 -5.80 9.76
CA PHE A 146 -6.78 -5.74 10.46
C PHE A 146 -6.74 -4.75 11.61
N LEU A 147 -7.38 -3.58 11.48
CA LEU A 147 -7.51 -2.67 12.63
C LEU A 147 -8.27 -3.33 13.79
N SER A 148 -9.31 -4.14 13.48
CA SER A 148 -10.03 -4.91 14.48
C SER A 148 -9.15 -5.99 15.13
N LEU A 149 -8.31 -6.68 14.34
CA LEU A 149 -7.37 -7.70 14.83
C LEU A 149 -6.26 -7.10 15.69
N VAL A 150 -5.69 -5.96 15.29
CA VAL A 150 -4.66 -5.25 16.08
C VAL A 150 -5.26 -4.74 17.39
N ARG A 151 -6.48 -4.18 17.35
CA ARG A 151 -7.21 -3.75 18.55
C ARG A 151 -7.51 -4.93 19.49
N TRP A 152 -7.94 -6.07 18.93
CA TRP A 152 -8.13 -7.29 19.72
C TRP A 152 -6.82 -7.76 20.33
N SER A 153 -5.70 -7.63 19.62
CA SER A 153 -4.37 -8.01 20.12
C SER A 153 -3.92 -7.17 21.31
N GLY A 154 -4.22 -5.86 21.32
CA GLY A 154 -3.91 -4.95 22.41
C GLY A 154 -4.93 -4.99 23.55
N GLU A 155 -6.05 -4.28 23.38
CA GLU A 155 -7.02 -3.95 24.46
C GLU A 155 -8.15 -4.95 24.65
N SER A 156 -8.20 -6.07 23.97
CA SER A 156 -9.28 -7.08 24.09
C SER A 156 -10.63 -6.71 23.46
N ARG A 157 -10.74 -5.59 22.78
CA ARG A 157 -11.94 -5.18 22.05
C ARG A 157 -11.78 -5.48 20.55
N GLY A 158 -12.80 -6.08 19.95
CA GLY A 158 -12.81 -6.46 18.53
C GLY A 158 -13.40 -5.39 17.63
N PHE A 159 -14.17 -5.85 16.64
CA PHE A 159 -14.81 -5.05 15.61
C PHE A 159 -15.74 -3.97 16.21
N ASP A 160 -15.71 -2.77 15.62
CA ASP A 160 -16.58 -1.65 15.93
C ASP A 160 -17.21 -1.14 14.62
N LEU A 161 -18.54 -0.96 14.61
CA LEU A 161 -19.27 -0.38 13.47
C LEU A 161 -18.71 0.97 13.01
N LYS A 162 -18.08 1.72 13.90
CA LYS A 162 -17.37 2.96 13.56
C LYS A 162 -16.25 2.74 12.56
N MET A 163 -15.64 1.56 12.50
CA MET A 163 -14.61 1.24 11.50
C MET A 163 -15.21 1.15 10.09
N LEU A 164 -16.39 0.57 9.95
CA LEU A 164 -17.11 0.56 8.67
C LEU A 164 -17.50 1.98 8.24
N GLN A 165 -18.01 2.79 9.15
CA GLN A 165 -18.33 4.20 8.87
C GLN A 165 -17.06 4.96 8.44
N LYS A 166 -15.95 4.81 9.16
CA LYS A 166 -14.66 5.43 8.83
C LYS A 166 -14.16 5.00 7.45
N PHE A 167 -14.30 3.73 7.09
CA PHE A 167 -13.95 3.23 5.75
C PHE A 167 -14.79 3.93 4.67
N LEU A 168 -16.12 3.92 4.82
CA LEU A 168 -17.04 4.51 3.83
C LEU A 168 -16.92 6.04 3.72
N THR A 169 -16.46 6.72 4.77
CA THR A 169 -16.27 8.18 4.79
C THR A 169 -14.84 8.60 4.43
N THR A 170 -13.93 7.67 4.16
CA THR A 170 -12.56 7.99 3.75
C THR A 170 -12.57 8.66 2.36
N PRO A 171 -12.04 9.90 2.21
CA PRO A 171 -12.12 10.64 0.93
C PRO A 171 -11.54 9.87 -0.26
N ALA A 172 -10.43 9.16 -0.06
CA ALA A 172 -9.81 8.35 -1.11
C ALA A 172 -10.72 7.19 -1.56
N VAL A 173 -11.44 6.52 -0.64
CA VAL A 173 -12.40 5.45 -0.96
C VAL A 173 -13.60 6.01 -1.72
N ILE A 174 -14.16 7.12 -1.24
CA ILE A 174 -15.27 7.81 -1.93
C ILE A 174 -14.86 8.19 -3.35
N ALA A 175 -13.66 8.74 -3.53
CA ALA A 175 -13.17 9.16 -4.84
C ALA A 175 -12.98 7.99 -5.82
N VAL A 176 -12.56 6.80 -5.33
CA VAL A 176 -12.49 5.60 -6.16
C VAL A 176 -13.89 5.21 -6.63
N PHE A 177 -14.89 5.17 -5.74
CA PHE A 177 -16.27 4.86 -6.13
C PHE A 177 -16.86 5.91 -7.09
N VAL A 178 -16.59 7.20 -6.85
CA VAL A 178 -17.00 8.29 -7.77
C VAL A 178 -16.32 8.11 -9.13
N GLY A 179 -15.02 7.85 -9.18
CA GLY A 179 -14.28 7.61 -10.41
C GLY A 179 -14.82 6.40 -11.20
N LEU A 180 -15.09 5.29 -10.51
CA LEU A 180 -15.70 4.10 -11.11
C LEU A 180 -17.13 4.40 -11.65
N ALA A 181 -17.93 5.18 -10.92
CA ALA A 181 -19.25 5.60 -11.39
C ALA A 181 -19.15 6.49 -12.63
N LEU A 182 -18.22 7.44 -12.66
CA LEU A 182 -17.98 8.29 -13.83
C LEU A 182 -17.60 7.46 -15.06
N VAL A 183 -16.75 6.45 -14.90
CA VAL A 183 -16.36 5.52 -15.97
C VAL A 183 -17.56 4.67 -16.40
N TRP A 184 -18.35 4.14 -15.45
CA TRP A 184 -19.51 3.29 -15.75
C TRP A 184 -20.58 4.02 -16.54
N PHE A 185 -20.86 5.28 -16.17
CA PHE A 185 -21.86 6.14 -16.84
C PHE A 185 -21.26 6.95 -18.00
N GLU A 186 -19.99 6.74 -18.33
CA GLU A 186 -19.24 7.45 -19.41
C GLU A 186 -19.32 8.98 -19.29
N VAL A 187 -19.36 9.50 -18.07
CA VAL A 187 -19.46 10.94 -17.79
C VAL A 187 -18.10 11.60 -18.01
N ARG A 188 -18.09 12.59 -18.93
CA ARG A 188 -16.90 13.42 -19.18
C ARG A 188 -16.90 14.64 -18.28
N LEU A 189 -15.86 14.78 -17.47
CA LEU A 189 -15.69 15.95 -16.61
C LEU A 189 -15.20 17.16 -17.42
N PRO A 190 -15.56 18.41 -17.02
CA PRO A 190 -15.04 19.63 -17.62
C PRO A 190 -13.50 19.67 -17.59
N SER A 191 -12.91 20.26 -18.63
CA SER A 191 -11.44 20.36 -18.77
C SER A 191 -10.76 21.06 -17.58
N LEU A 192 -11.43 22.05 -16.97
CA LEU A 192 -10.95 22.74 -15.78
C LEU A 192 -10.78 21.77 -14.59
N VAL A 193 -11.79 20.92 -14.33
CA VAL A 193 -11.76 19.92 -13.25
C VAL A 193 -10.66 18.90 -13.50
N MET A 194 -10.57 18.41 -14.73
CA MET A 194 -9.53 17.44 -15.12
C MET A 194 -8.12 18.02 -15.00
N SER A 195 -7.93 19.28 -15.38
CA SER A 195 -6.64 19.98 -15.22
C SER A 195 -6.27 20.14 -13.76
N TYR A 196 -7.21 20.53 -12.90
CA TYR A 196 -6.99 20.59 -11.45
C TYR A 196 -6.62 19.22 -10.87
N CYS A 197 -7.37 18.17 -11.21
CA CYS A 197 -7.09 16.82 -10.77
C CYS A 197 -5.70 16.33 -11.22
N ARG A 198 -5.27 16.70 -12.44
CA ARG A 198 -3.93 16.37 -12.94
C ARG A 198 -2.83 17.06 -12.13
N TYR A 199 -2.97 18.33 -11.75
CA TYR A 199 -1.98 19.01 -10.90
C TYR A 199 -1.89 18.33 -9.52
N MET A 200 -3.02 17.96 -8.94
CA MET A 200 -3.05 17.25 -7.64
C MET A 200 -2.47 15.84 -7.77
N ASN A 201 -2.74 15.13 -8.88
CA ASN A 201 -2.13 13.83 -9.17
C ASN A 201 -0.59 13.89 -9.14
N ASN A 202 0.00 14.90 -9.78
CA ASN A 202 1.45 15.07 -9.84
C ASN A 202 2.12 15.31 -8.47
N LEU A 203 1.36 15.72 -7.47
CA LEU A 203 1.85 15.91 -6.10
C LEU A 203 1.89 14.60 -5.29
N VAL A 204 1.13 13.58 -5.69
CA VAL A 204 0.95 12.36 -4.86
C VAL A 204 2.28 11.66 -4.63
N THR A 205 3.00 11.30 -5.68
CA THR A 205 4.27 10.57 -5.58
C THR A 205 5.34 11.33 -4.78
N PRO A 206 5.64 12.61 -5.06
CA PRO A 206 6.62 13.35 -4.27
C PRO A 206 6.25 13.47 -2.80
N LEU A 207 5.01 13.83 -2.49
CA LEU A 207 4.57 13.99 -1.10
C LEU A 207 4.56 12.66 -0.34
N ALA A 208 4.13 11.58 -0.98
CA ALA A 208 4.11 10.25 -0.39
C ALA A 208 5.53 9.76 -0.04
N LEU A 209 6.50 9.97 -0.92
CA LEU A 209 7.88 9.54 -0.72
C LEU A 209 8.62 10.43 0.29
N LEU A 210 8.39 11.75 0.30
CA LEU A 210 8.88 12.64 1.35
C LEU A 210 8.36 12.21 2.73
N LEU A 211 7.07 11.88 2.82
CA LEU A 211 6.45 11.39 4.05
C LEU A 211 7.05 10.05 4.48
N THR A 212 7.28 9.14 3.54
CA THR A 212 7.93 7.85 3.79
C THR A 212 9.33 8.04 4.35
N GLY A 213 10.12 8.95 3.79
CA GLY A 213 11.45 9.31 4.29
C GLY A 213 11.42 9.86 5.72
N TYR A 214 10.45 10.74 6.01
CA TYR A 214 10.24 11.22 7.38
C TYR A 214 9.94 10.06 8.35
N ILE A 215 9.05 9.14 7.96
CA ILE A 215 8.67 8.00 8.81
C ILE A 215 9.87 7.10 9.10
N ILE A 216 10.72 6.83 8.11
CA ILE A 216 11.95 6.06 8.31
C ILE A 216 12.87 6.74 9.33
N HIS A 217 13.01 8.07 9.28
CA HIS A 217 13.79 8.84 10.24
C HIS A 217 13.18 8.76 11.65
N ASP A 218 11.86 8.95 11.77
CA ASP A 218 11.10 8.96 13.03
C ASP A 218 11.20 7.62 13.77
N ILE A 219 11.13 6.49 13.04
CA ILE A 219 11.30 5.14 13.59
C ILE A 219 12.73 4.91 14.12
N GLY A 220 13.75 5.49 13.48
CA GLY A 220 15.16 5.38 13.86
C GLY A 220 15.78 4.03 13.49
N LEU A 221 16.61 4.02 12.46
CA LEU A 221 17.26 2.81 11.90
C LEU A 221 18.16 2.06 12.89
N LYS A 222 18.70 2.77 13.90
CA LYS A 222 19.63 2.18 14.89
C LYS A 222 18.98 1.16 15.82
N ASN A 223 17.67 1.20 15.98
CA ASN A 223 16.90 0.35 16.90
C ASN A 223 16.29 -0.88 16.20
N VAL A 224 16.53 -1.02 14.90
CA VAL A 224 15.95 -2.10 14.10
C VAL A 224 16.76 -3.38 14.32
N ARG A 225 16.08 -4.42 14.84
CA ARG A 225 16.65 -5.76 15.00
C ARG A 225 15.82 -6.75 14.21
N LEU A 226 16.48 -7.51 13.34
CA LEU A 226 15.84 -8.58 12.60
C LEU A 226 15.74 -9.81 13.52
N ASP A 227 14.60 -9.96 14.19
CA ASP A 227 14.28 -11.18 14.94
C ASP A 227 13.60 -12.23 14.04
N ARG A 228 13.37 -13.42 14.60
CA ARG A 228 12.73 -14.52 13.86
C ARG A 228 11.33 -14.14 13.35
N ASP A 229 10.52 -13.49 14.18
CA ASP A 229 9.13 -13.18 13.87
C ASP A 229 9.06 -12.18 12.70
N LEU A 230 9.95 -11.18 12.74
CA LEU A 230 10.10 -10.18 11.68
C LEU A 230 10.64 -10.80 10.39
N GLY A 231 11.64 -11.67 10.48
CA GLY A 231 12.17 -12.39 9.32
C GLY A 231 11.10 -13.21 8.60
N ILE A 232 10.25 -13.92 9.35
CA ILE A 232 9.13 -14.67 8.79
C ILE A 232 8.11 -13.72 8.14
N ALA A 233 7.78 -12.59 8.76
CA ALA A 233 6.90 -11.60 8.16
C ALA A 233 7.46 -11.04 6.83
N MET A 234 8.77 -10.83 6.73
CA MET A 234 9.42 -10.42 5.48
C MET A 234 9.33 -11.51 4.39
N ILE A 235 9.46 -12.79 4.74
CA ILE A 235 9.25 -13.92 3.80
C ILE A 235 7.81 -13.91 3.28
N PHE A 236 6.82 -13.71 4.15
CA PHE A 236 5.42 -13.57 3.72
C PHE A 236 5.26 -12.42 2.74
N ARG A 237 5.82 -11.25 3.05
CA ARG A 237 5.67 -10.00 2.30
C ARG A 237 6.34 -10.06 0.93
N PHE A 238 7.60 -10.48 0.88
CA PHE A 238 8.42 -10.36 -0.32
C PHE A 238 8.52 -11.63 -1.16
N LEU A 239 8.08 -12.76 -0.62
CA LEU A 239 8.13 -14.04 -1.32
C LEU A 239 6.74 -14.67 -1.46
N LEU A 240 6.07 -14.98 -0.35
CA LEU A 240 4.82 -15.74 -0.39
C LEU A 240 3.66 -14.96 -1.02
N ALA A 241 3.50 -13.68 -0.68
CA ALA A 241 2.42 -12.85 -1.23
C ALA A 241 2.56 -12.62 -2.74
N PRO A 242 3.74 -12.22 -3.28
CA PRO A 242 3.93 -12.12 -4.73
C PRO A 242 3.79 -13.46 -5.46
N MET A 243 4.35 -14.55 -4.92
CA MET A 243 4.21 -15.89 -5.52
C MET A 243 2.76 -16.35 -5.60
N LEU A 244 2.00 -16.11 -4.53
CA LEU A 244 0.56 -16.40 -4.53
C LEU A 244 -0.20 -15.52 -5.53
N SER A 245 0.18 -14.24 -5.65
CA SER A 245 -0.38 -13.33 -6.65
C SER A 245 -0.13 -13.84 -8.07
N VAL A 246 1.10 -14.28 -8.39
CA VAL A 246 1.41 -14.92 -9.69
C VAL A 246 0.55 -16.16 -9.94
N ALA A 247 0.42 -17.04 -8.94
CA ALA A 247 -0.38 -18.26 -9.07
C ALA A 247 -1.87 -17.95 -9.31
N LEU A 248 -2.42 -16.96 -8.58
CA LEU A 248 -3.80 -16.53 -8.77
C LEU A 248 -4.02 -15.81 -10.10
N CYS A 249 -3.08 -14.95 -10.54
CA CYS A 249 -3.15 -14.33 -11.85
C CYS A 249 -3.22 -15.37 -12.97
N ARG A 250 -2.39 -16.42 -12.88
CA ARG A 250 -2.44 -17.54 -13.84
C ARG A 250 -3.78 -18.27 -13.78
N ALA A 251 -4.29 -18.55 -12.59
CA ALA A 251 -5.56 -19.26 -12.40
C ALA A 251 -6.77 -18.49 -12.94
N PHE A 252 -6.76 -17.15 -12.81
CA PHE A 252 -7.85 -16.28 -13.24
C PHE A 252 -7.62 -15.63 -14.62
N GLY A 253 -6.53 -15.96 -15.31
CA GLY A 253 -6.23 -15.42 -16.64
C GLY A 253 -5.88 -13.93 -16.65
N VAL A 254 -5.38 -13.38 -15.53
CA VAL A 254 -4.93 -11.98 -15.46
C VAL A 254 -3.52 -11.89 -16.03
N THR A 255 -3.34 -11.07 -17.07
CA THR A 255 -2.10 -10.93 -17.84
C THR A 255 -1.75 -9.46 -18.10
N GLY A 256 -0.54 -9.21 -18.63
CA GLY A 256 -0.07 -7.88 -19.01
C GLY A 256 0.05 -6.93 -17.83
N LEU A 257 -0.19 -5.64 -18.05
CA LEU A 257 0.00 -4.61 -17.03
C LEU A 257 -0.77 -4.86 -15.72
N ALA A 258 -1.96 -5.44 -15.80
CA ALA A 258 -2.76 -5.82 -14.63
C ALA A 258 -2.05 -6.86 -13.75
N HIS A 259 -1.43 -7.90 -14.37
CA HIS A 259 -0.61 -8.89 -13.71
C HIS A 259 0.60 -8.27 -13.02
N ASP A 260 1.35 -7.42 -13.73
CA ASP A 260 2.59 -6.84 -13.23
C ASP A 260 2.33 -5.88 -12.05
N VAL A 261 1.29 -5.06 -12.15
CA VAL A 261 0.85 -4.18 -11.05
C VAL A 261 0.47 -4.98 -9.80
N LEU A 262 -0.29 -6.08 -9.94
CA LEU A 262 -0.69 -6.91 -8.80
C LEU A 262 0.53 -7.52 -8.08
N ILE A 263 1.51 -8.00 -8.84
CA ILE A 263 2.72 -8.60 -8.26
C ILE A 263 3.54 -7.53 -7.53
N VAL A 264 3.75 -6.36 -8.15
CA VAL A 264 4.47 -5.26 -7.51
C VAL A 264 3.74 -4.79 -6.26
N GLU A 265 2.43 -4.56 -6.32
CA GLU A 265 1.64 -4.09 -5.17
C GLU A 265 1.64 -5.07 -3.98
N THR A 266 1.60 -6.37 -4.26
CA THR A 266 1.66 -7.39 -3.20
C THR A 266 3.05 -7.49 -2.56
N ALA A 267 4.11 -7.08 -3.25
CA ALA A 267 5.48 -7.00 -2.74
C ALA A 267 5.83 -5.64 -2.11
N MET A 268 4.86 -4.72 -1.97
CA MET A 268 5.13 -3.42 -1.33
C MET A 268 5.28 -3.55 0.19
N PRO A 269 5.95 -2.56 0.84
CA PRO A 269 6.26 -2.63 2.27
C PRO A 269 5.01 -2.77 3.15
N VAL A 270 5.25 -3.02 4.42
CA VAL A 270 4.21 -3.00 5.46
C VAL A 270 3.51 -1.64 5.49
N VAL A 271 2.18 -1.67 5.51
CA VAL A 271 1.37 -0.44 5.57
C VAL A 271 1.65 0.35 6.86
N THR A 272 1.89 1.64 6.71
CA THR A 272 2.25 2.54 7.85
C THR A 272 1.18 2.57 8.94
N GLN A 273 -0.09 2.31 8.59
CA GLN A 273 -1.17 2.22 9.57
C GLN A 273 -0.96 1.12 10.61
N THR A 274 -0.13 0.10 10.34
CA THR A 274 0.23 -0.93 11.32
C THR A 274 0.91 -0.34 12.55
N VAL A 275 1.81 0.62 12.35
CA VAL A 275 2.52 1.32 13.44
C VAL A 275 1.55 2.16 14.27
N VAL A 276 0.71 2.94 13.57
CA VAL A 276 -0.29 3.80 14.23
C VAL A 276 -1.29 2.97 15.04
N ALA A 277 -1.80 1.88 14.45
CA ALA A 277 -2.76 1.02 15.11
C ALA A 277 -2.14 0.28 16.31
N ALA A 278 -0.88 -0.17 16.20
CA ALA A 278 -0.20 -0.82 17.32
C ALA A 278 -0.05 0.13 18.52
N ALA A 279 0.34 1.40 18.27
CA ALA A 279 0.45 2.42 19.29
C ALA A 279 -0.93 2.79 19.87
N GLU A 280 -1.94 3.02 19.03
CA GLU A 280 -3.28 3.42 19.45
C GLU A 280 -3.97 2.36 20.34
N TYR A 281 -3.78 1.08 20.00
CA TYR A 281 -4.49 -0.03 20.67
C TYR A 281 -3.62 -0.83 21.66
N GLY A 282 -2.39 -0.39 21.95
CA GLY A 282 -1.50 -1.04 22.92
C GLY A 282 -1.04 -2.45 22.49
N ALA A 283 -0.95 -2.69 21.19
CA ALA A 283 -0.35 -3.90 20.62
C ALA A 283 1.19 -3.80 20.58
N ASP A 284 1.90 -4.65 19.86
CA ASP A 284 3.36 -4.61 19.80
C ASP A 284 3.87 -3.51 18.84
N GLU A 285 4.09 -2.31 19.37
CA GLU A 285 4.58 -1.15 18.63
C GLU A 285 5.98 -1.38 18.06
N GLN A 286 6.83 -2.09 18.80
CA GLN A 286 8.20 -2.35 18.39
C GLN A 286 8.25 -3.22 17.14
N LEU A 287 7.48 -4.31 17.12
CA LEU A 287 7.36 -5.19 15.95
C LEU A 287 6.82 -4.42 14.75
N ALA A 288 5.77 -3.61 14.95
CA ALA A 288 5.16 -2.80 13.89
C ALA A 288 6.14 -1.79 13.29
N ALA A 289 6.85 -1.03 14.13
CA ALA A 289 7.82 -0.02 13.70
C ALA A 289 9.01 -0.65 12.97
N GLN A 290 9.59 -1.72 13.52
CA GLN A 290 10.70 -2.45 12.88
C GLN A 290 10.26 -3.05 11.54
N GLY A 291 9.06 -3.63 11.48
CA GLY A 291 8.49 -4.18 10.25
C GLY A 291 8.29 -3.14 9.15
N ALA A 292 7.74 -1.98 9.50
CA ALA A 292 7.57 -0.87 8.56
C ALA A 292 8.93 -0.36 8.03
N ALA A 293 9.91 -0.17 8.91
CA ALA A 293 11.24 0.33 8.53
C ALA A 293 11.99 -0.67 7.63
N ILE A 294 12.12 -1.93 8.07
CA ILE A 294 12.85 -2.96 7.30
C ILE A 294 12.19 -3.21 5.97
N SER A 295 10.86 -3.38 5.95
CA SER A 295 10.17 -3.66 4.69
C SER A 295 10.28 -2.50 3.70
N THR A 296 10.24 -1.25 4.17
CA THR A 296 10.42 -0.08 3.30
C THR A 296 11.81 -0.04 2.69
N LEU A 297 12.86 -0.35 3.46
CA LEU A 297 14.21 -0.42 2.92
C LEU A 297 14.40 -1.63 2.00
N ALA A 298 13.86 -2.78 2.37
CA ALA A 298 13.97 -4.01 1.58
C ALA A 298 13.26 -3.90 0.23
N CYS A 299 12.14 -3.18 0.12
CA CYS A 299 11.41 -3.07 -1.15
C CYS A 299 12.25 -2.40 -2.25
N PHE A 300 13.17 -1.50 -1.91
CA PHE A 300 14.08 -0.88 -2.90
C PHE A 300 15.07 -1.87 -3.52
N VAL A 301 15.35 -2.97 -2.84
CA VAL A 301 16.19 -4.06 -3.37
C VAL A 301 15.32 -5.13 -4.04
N VAL A 302 14.19 -5.46 -3.42
CA VAL A 302 13.30 -6.52 -3.89
C VAL A 302 12.63 -6.15 -5.21
N THR A 303 12.20 -4.88 -5.37
CA THR A 303 11.46 -4.47 -6.58
C THR A 303 12.28 -4.64 -7.88
N PRO A 304 13.55 -4.20 -7.98
CA PRO A 304 14.37 -4.47 -9.17
C PRO A 304 14.56 -5.96 -9.46
N VAL A 305 14.71 -6.78 -8.40
CA VAL A 305 14.82 -8.23 -8.55
C VAL A 305 13.51 -8.83 -9.05
N LEU A 306 12.38 -8.35 -8.52
CA LEU A 306 11.06 -8.80 -8.97
C LEU A 306 10.82 -8.46 -10.44
N MET A 307 11.25 -7.28 -10.90
CA MET A 307 11.14 -6.86 -12.31
C MET A 307 12.00 -7.70 -13.29
N LEU A 308 12.98 -8.46 -12.79
CA LEU A 308 13.70 -9.46 -13.61
C LEU A 308 12.88 -10.73 -13.85
N LEU A 309 11.86 -10.97 -13.02
CA LEU A 309 11.01 -12.16 -13.06
C LEU A 309 9.67 -11.91 -13.77
N LEU A 310 9.31 -10.64 -14.01
CA LEU A 310 8.15 -10.17 -14.78
C LEU A 310 8.51 -9.97 -16.25
#